data_6182e9a7892c056b252c00eb4b6d7897
#
_entry.id   6182e9a7892c056b252c00eb4b6d7897
#
_cell.length_a   1.000
_cell.length_b   1.000
_cell.length_c   1.000
_cell.angle_alpha   90.00
_cell.angle_beta   90.00
_cell.angle_gamma   90.00
#
_symmetry.space_group_name_H-M   'P 1'
#
loop_
_entity.id
_entity.type
_entity.pdbx_description
1 polymer ?
#
loop_
_entity_poly.entity_id
_entity_poly.type
_entity_poly.pdbx_seq_one_letter_code
_entity_poly.pdbx_strand_id
1 'polypeptide(L)'
;MSPCSRRTPRWAYVAAVTKRIRLGVLVTGVMYRYPGLLTKIVTALDVLSGGRAQLGVGASWYEREQVGLGVLVVPVKERFERLEDTLQICLQMCSDNNGPYQGTHYQLAETLCVPAPLTRPRPPILIGGGGLRKTLLLVARYADACNLFASSPEEVAPKLDALRSHGEAE
;
A
#
# COMPACT_ATOMS: atom_id res chain seq x y z
N MET A 1 -6.55 -14.94 -14.11
CA MET A 1 -7.49 -13.81 -13.94
C MET A 1 -7.09 -13.04 -12.71
N SER A 2 -6.55 -11.84 -12.84
CA SER A 2 -6.23 -10.98 -11.69
C SER A 2 -7.43 -10.06 -11.42
N PRO A 3 -8.11 -10.18 -10.29
CA PRO A 3 -9.30 -9.39 -9.98
C PRO A 3 -8.98 -8.20 -9.09
N CYS A 4 -7.94 -7.43 -9.41
CA CYS A 4 -7.44 -6.39 -8.51
C CYS A 4 -8.36 -5.16 -8.35
N SER A 5 -9.13 -4.77 -9.37
CA SER A 5 -9.81 -3.48 -9.38
C SER A 5 -11.22 -3.43 -8.75
N ARG A 6 -11.89 -4.57 -8.55
CA ARG A 6 -13.31 -4.61 -8.12
C ARG A 6 -13.54 -5.00 -6.66
N ARG A 7 -12.51 -4.98 -5.80
CA ARG A 7 -12.63 -5.57 -4.46
C ARG A 7 -13.10 -4.61 -3.36
N THR A 8 -13.02 -3.32 -3.56
CA THR A 8 -13.33 -2.34 -2.50
C THR A 8 -14.75 -2.44 -1.93
N PRO A 9 -15.83 -2.59 -2.73
CA PRO A 9 -17.18 -2.74 -2.15
C PRO A 9 -17.36 -3.99 -1.29
N ARG A 10 -16.62 -5.06 -1.60
CA ARG A 10 -16.69 -6.33 -0.85
C ARG A 10 -16.13 -6.19 0.56
N TRP A 11 -15.14 -5.31 0.78
CA TRP A 11 -14.52 -5.12 2.09
C TRP A 11 -15.48 -4.48 3.10
N ALA A 12 -16.32 -3.55 2.66
CA ALA A 12 -17.34 -2.97 3.52
C ALA A 12 -18.35 -4.04 3.98
N TYR A 13 -18.78 -4.92 3.07
CA TYR A 13 -19.65 -6.05 3.42
C TYR A 13 -18.97 -7.01 4.40
N VAL A 14 -17.73 -7.44 4.12
CA VAL A 14 -16.98 -8.33 5.01
C VAL A 14 -16.73 -7.68 6.36
N ALA A 15 -16.48 -6.37 6.40
CA ALA A 15 -16.35 -5.62 7.65
C ALA A 15 -17.62 -5.70 8.52
N ALA A 16 -18.79 -5.58 7.88
CA ALA A 16 -20.08 -5.61 8.58
C ALA A 16 -20.40 -7.00 9.15
N VAL A 17 -20.09 -8.08 8.42
CA VAL A 17 -20.45 -9.46 8.81
C VAL A 17 -19.38 -10.17 9.62
N THR A 18 -18.23 -9.55 9.87
CA THR A 18 -17.13 -10.14 10.67
C THR A 18 -16.75 -9.21 11.82
N LYS A 19 -16.11 -9.78 12.87
CA LYS A 19 -15.74 -9.03 14.08
C LYS A 19 -14.25 -9.11 14.44
N ARG A 20 -13.50 -10.11 13.92
CA ARG A 20 -12.15 -10.43 14.40
C ARG A 20 -11.06 -10.37 13.32
N ILE A 21 -11.40 -10.67 12.08
CA ILE A 21 -10.42 -10.74 10.99
C ILE A 21 -9.93 -9.35 10.58
N ARG A 22 -8.67 -9.24 10.23
CA ARG A 22 -8.11 -8.06 9.56
C ARG A 22 -8.55 -8.01 8.10
N LEU A 23 -8.68 -6.81 7.57
CA LEU A 23 -9.25 -6.55 6.24
C LEU A 23 -8.27 -5.74 5.41
N GLY A 24 -7.86 -6.28 4.28
CA GLY A 24 -6.96 -5.59 3.38
C GLY A 24 -6.87 -6.26 2.01
N VAL A 25 -6.28 -5.58 1.05
CA VAL A 25 -5.98 -6.14 -0.27
C VAL A 25 -4.56 -6.70 -0.28
N LEU A 26 -4.36 -7.87 -0.86
CA LEU A 26 -3.06 -8.49 -1.03
C LEU A 26 -2.72 -8.58 -2.53
N VAL A 27 -2.18 -7.57 -3.12
CA VAL A 27 -2.07 -6.15 -2.79
C VAL A 27 -2.70 -5.32 -3.90
N THR A 28 -3.01 -4.04 -3.68
CA THR A 28 -3.43 -3.15 -4.76
C THR A 28 -2.20 -2.58 -5.46
N GLY A 29 -2.24 -2.53 -6.79
CA GLY A 29 -1.22 -1.81 -7.54
C GLY A 29 -1.45 -0.30 -7.47
N VAL A 30 -0.41 0.46 -7.20
CA VAL A 30 -0.49 1.94 -7.05
C VAL A 30 -0.96 2.64 -8.32
N MET A 31 -0.82 2.02 -9.50
CA MET A 31 -1.27 2.57 -10.77
C MET A 31 -2.79 2.63 -10.92
N TYR A 32 -3.55 1.89 -10.11
CA TYR A 32 -5.02 1.78 -10.24
C TYR A 32 -5.79 2.83 -9.45
N ARG A 33 -5.15 3.61 -8.57
CA ARG A 33 -5.84 4.57 -7.70
C ARG A 33 -4.95 5.76 -7.37
N TYR A 34 -5.55 6.94 -7.27
CA TYR A 34 -4.89 8.09 -6.69
C TYR A 34 -4.60 7.87 -5.19
N PRO A 35 -3.39 8.19 -4.71
CA PRO A 35 -2.95 7.90 -3.34
C PRO A 35 -3.88 8.44 -2.25
N GLY A 36 -4.31 9.70 -2.36
CA GLY A 36 -5.21 10.31 -1.40
C GLY A 36 -6.56 9.58 -1.32
N LEU A 37 -7.13 9.17 -2.47
CA LEU A 37 -8.36 8.38 -2.49
C LEU A 37 -8.16 6.98 -1.92
N LEU A 38 -7.03 6.35 -2.21
CA LEU A 38 -6.70 5.04 -1.64
C LEU A 38 -6.61 5.12 -0.11
N THR A 39 -5.92 6.11 0.42
CA THR A 39 -5.81 6.34 1.86
C THR A 39 -7.18 6.57 2.49
N LYS A 40 -8.04 7.40 1.88
CA LYS A 40 -9.42 7.63 2.35
C LYS A 40 -10.24 6.35 2.39
N ILE A 41 -10.10 5.47 1.40
CA ILE A 41 -10.81 4.18 1.38
C ILE A 41 -10.36 3.29 2.54
N VAL A 42 -9.05 3.23 2.81
CA VAL A 42 -8.50 2.42 3.89
C VAL A 42 -8.88 2.96 5.25
N THR A 43 -8.81 4.28 5.46
CA THR A 43 -9.20 4.91 6.73
C THR A 43 -10.71 4.80 6.99
N ALA A 44 -11.54 4.94 5.96
CA ALA A 44 -12.98 4.68 6.09
C ALA A 44 -13.26 3.21 6.44
N LEU A 45 -12.56 2.26 5.82
CA LEU A 45 -12.67 0.85 6.17
C LEU A 45 -12.20 0.59 7.62
N ASP A 46 -11.16 1.27 8.07
CA ASP A 46 -10.67 1.17 9.45
C ASP A 46 -11.74 1.59 10.46
N VAL A 47 -12.38 2.72 10.23
CA VAL A 47 -13.50 3.20 11.07
C VAL A 47 -14.68 2.22 11.03
N LEU A 48 -15.13 1.82 9.84
CA LEU A 48 -16.29 0.92 9.68
C LEU A 48 -16.04 -0.48 10.27
N SER A 49 -14.80 -0.93 10.29
CA SER A 49 -14.44 -2.24 10.81
C SER A 49 -14.05 -2.25 12.29
N GLY A 50 -13.95 -1.07 12.94
CA GLY A 50 -13.48 -0.95 14.32
C GLY A 50 -11.96 -1.22 14.44
N GLY A 51 -11.15 -0.64 13.57
CA GLY A 51 -9.69 -0.71 13.65
C GLY A 51 -9.09 -1.99 13.05
N ARG A 52 -9.74 -2.63 12.07
CA ARG A 52 -9.26 -3.89 11.48
C ARG A 52 -8.72 -3.75 10.05
N ALA A 53 -8.67 -2.54 9.49
CA ALA A 53 -8.14 -2.33 8.15
C ALA A 53 -6.62 -2.44 8.09
N GLN A 54 -6.11 -2.82 6.93
CA GLN A 54 -4.70 -2.70 6.56
C GLN A 54 -4.56 -2.23 5.12
N LEU A 55 -3.52 -1.46 4.83
CA LEU A 55 -3.17 -1.01 3.50
C LEU A 55 -2.21 -2.02 2.86
N GLY A 56 -2.66 -2.75 1.84
CA GLY A 56 -1.77 -3.60 1.03
C GLY A 56 -1.49 -2.96 -0.33
N VAL A 57 -0.25 -2.63 -0.62
CA VAL A 57 0.17 -1.94 -1.86
C VAL A 57 1.36 -2.61 -2.54
N GLY A 58 1.52 -2.36 -3.84
CA GLY A 58 2.66 -2.80 -4.63
C GLY A 58 2.84 -1.96 -5.88
N ALA A 59 4.00 -2.07 -6.52
CA ALA A 59 4.40 -1.25 -7.66
C ALA A 59 3.61 -1.51 -8.97
N SER A 60 2.65 -2.43 -8.97
CA SER A 60 1.97 -2.94 -10.17
C SER A 60 2.92 -3.72 -11.10
N TRP A 61 2.42 -4.73 -11.77
CA TRP A 61 3.24 -5.54 -12.68
C TRP A 61 2.48 -6.08 -13.89
N TYR A 62 1.14 -6.21 -13.79
CA TYR A 62 0.34 -6.89 -14.81
C TYR A 62 -0.14 -5.91 -15.89
N GLU A 63 0.73 -5.67 -16.87
CA GLU A 63 0.51 -4.69 -17.94
C GLU A 63 -0.72 -4.98 -18.80
N ARG A 64 -1.01 -6.25 -19.05
CA ARG A 64 -2.20 -6.63 -19.82
C ARG A 64 -3.51 -6.14 -19.20
N GLU A 65 -3.61 -6.19 -17.86
CA GLU A 65 -4.77 -5.67 -17.14
C GLU A 65 -4.80 -4.14 -17.18
N GLN A 66 -3.63 -3.50 -17.02
CA GLN A 66 -3.51 -2.05 -17.11
C GLN A 66 -4.01 -1.54 -18.47
N VAL A 67 -3.48 -2.10 -19.56
CA VAL A 67 -3.91 -1.75 -20.92
C VAL A 67 -5.40 -2.02 -21.12
N GLY A 68 -5.89 -3.20 -20.71
CA GLY A 68 -7.28 -3.59 -20.86
C GLY A 68 -8.29 -2.72 -20.09
N LEU A 69 -7.83 -2.05 -19.03
CA LEU A 69 -8.63 -1.14 -18.21
C LEU A 69 -8.36 0.35 -18.50
N GLY A 70 -7.53 0.67 -19.50
CA GLY A 70 -7.16 2.04 -19.81
C GLY A 70 -6.27 2.70 -18.74
N VAL A 71 -5.59 1.90 -17.90
CA VAL A 71 -4.64 2.38 -16.90
C VAL A 71 -3.28 2.59 -17.56
N LEU A 72 -2.65 3.70 -17.27
CA LEU A 72 -1.36 4.06 -17.82
C LEU A 72 -0.28 3.02 -17.45
N VAL A 73 0.43 2.53 -18.47
CA VAL A 73 1.62 1.69 -18.28
C VAL A 73 2.84 2.58 -18.30
N VAL A 74 3.60 2.56 -17.21
CA VAL A 74 4.81 3.37 -17.06
C VAL A 74 6.02 2.49 -16.77
N PRO A 75 7.26 3.00 -17.00
CA PRO A 75 8.48 2.28 -16.68
C PRO A 75 8.54 1.83 -15.22
N VAL A 76 9.24 0.73 -14.94
CA VAL A 76 9.38 0.17 -13.58
C VAL A 76 9.93 1.22 -12.60
N LYS A 77 10.86 2.07 -13.04
CA LYS A 77 11.40 3.16 -12.20
C LYS A 77 10.27 4.05 -11.67
N GLU A 78 9.43 4.54 -12.55
CA GLU A 78 8.31 5.42 -12.21
C GLU A 78 7.27 4.71 -11.32
N ARG A 79 7.02 3.42 -11.55
CA ARG A 79 6.10 2.63 -10.67
C ARG A 79 6.58 2.63 -9.22
N PHE A 80 7.88 2.54 -8.98
CA PHE A 80 8.47 2.59 -7.64
C PHE A 80 8.45 3.99 -7.03
N GLU A 81 8.69 5.02 -7.82
CA GLU A 81 8.56 6.41 -7.38
C GLU A 81 7.12 6.73 -6.97
N ARG A 82 6.13 6.29 -7.76
CA ARG A 82 4.71 6.40 -7.41
C ARG A 82 4.33 5.57 -6.18
N LEU A 83 4.95 4.42 -5.97
CA LEU A 83 4.75 3.63 -4.77
C LEU A 83 5.28 4.39 -3.54
N GLU A 84 6.46 4.97 -3.62
CA GLU A 84 7.04 5.75 -2.52
C GLU A 84 6.20 7.00 -2.21
N ASP A 85 5.82 7.79 -3.21
CA ASP A 85 4.89 8.92 -3.04
C ASP A 85 3.58 8.46 -2.36
N THR A 86 3.04 7.30 -2.76
CA THR A 86 1.80 6.75 -2.17
C THR A 86 1.97 6.44 -0.68
N LEU A 87 3.10 5.86 -0.30
CA LEU A 87 3.43 5.55 1.09
C LEU A 87 3.57 6.82 1.93
N GLN A 88 4.31 7.80 1.43
CA GLN A 88 4.51 9.09 2.10
C GLN A 88 3.20 9.86 2.26
N ILE A 89 2.36 9.91 1.23
CA ILE A 89 1.03 10.51 1.30
C ILE A 89 0.17 9.82 2.36
N CYS A 90 0.19 8.48 2.41
CA CYS A 90 -0.55 7.73 3.42
C CYS A 90 -0.08 8.06 4.84
N LEU A 91 1.24 8.16 5.06
CA LEU A 91 1.80 8.53 6.36
C LEU A 91 1.39 9.96 6.75
N GLN A 92 1.51 10.93 5.85
CA GLN A 92 1.14 12.31 6.14
C GLN A 92 -0.37 12.46 6.40
N MET A 93 -1.23 11.82 5.60
CA MET A 93 -2.69 11.84 5.79
C MET A 93 -3.15 11.20 7.10
N CYS A 94 -2.34 10.29 7.67
CA CYS A 94 -2.63 9.67 8.97
C CYS A 94 -1.97 10.38 10.15
N SER A 95 -1.19 11.42 9.90
CA SER A 95 -0.56 12.27 10.92
C SER A 95 -1.38 13.52 11.21
N ASP A 96 -0.89 14.37 12.09
CA ASP A 96 -1.48 15.68 12.39
C ASP A 96 -1.10 16.76 11.36
N ASN A 97 -0.25 16.43 10.36
CA ASN A 97 0.14 17.33 9.29
C ASN A 97 -0.88 17.29 8.14
N ASN A 98 -1.77 18.26 8.10
CA ASN A 98 -2.76 18.44 7.02
C ASN A 98 -2.27 19.36 5.89
N GLY A 99 -0.99 19.75 5.88
CA GLY A 99 -0.41 20.63 4.88
C GLY A 99 -0.31 20.00 3.48
N PRO A 100 0.24 20.72 2.51
CA PRO A 100 0.42 20.20 1.15
C PRO A 100 1.44 19.06 1.12
N TYR A 101 1.30 18.19 0.14
CA TYR A 101 2.30 17.20 -0.22
C TYR A 101 2.85 17.48 -1.61
N GLN A 102 4.18 17.48 -1.76
CA GLN A 102 4.89 17.71 -3.02
C GLN A 102 5.81 16.53 -3.28
N GLY A 103 5.33 15.54 -4.04
CA GLY A 103 6.09 14.37 -4.44
C GLY A 103 6.59 14.44 -5.88
N THR A 104 7.22 13.38 -6.32
CA THR A 104 7.73 13.26 -7.68
C THR A 104 6.61 13.18 -8.72
N HIS A 105 5.55 12.45 -8.43
CA HIS A 105 4.45 12.20 -9.36
C HIS A 105 3.08 12.65 -8.83
N TYR A 106 2.98 12.98 -7.56
CA TYR A 106 1.73 13.40 -6.96
C TYR A 106 1.91 14.69 -6.16
N GLN A 107 0.94 15.59 -6.29
CA GLN A 107 0.87 16.82 -5.55
C GLN A 107 -0.54 16.96 -4.97
N LEU A 108 -0.62 17.18 -3.67
CA LEU A 108 -1.86 17.42 -2.96
C LEU A 108 -1.81 18.81 -2.35
N ALA A 109 -2.85 19.59 -2.53
CA ALA A 109 -2.96 20.90 -1.90
C ALA A 109 -3.07 20.78 -0.37
N GLU A 110 -3.76 19.72 0.09
CA GLU A 110 -3.94 19.40 1.49
C GLU A 110 -4.01 17.87 1.65
N THR A 111 -3.49 17.35 2.77
CA THR A 111 -3.54 15.94 3.11
C THR A 111 -4.65 15.63 4.12
N LEU A 112 -5.87 16.13 3.84
CA LEU A 112 -7.03 15.95 4.69
C LEU A 112 -7.49 14.48 4.79
N CYS A 113 -7.62 13.98 6.01
CA CYS A 113 -8.12 12.63 6.28
C CYS A 113 -9.24 12.64 7.34
N VAL A 114 -10.46 12.97 6.91
CA VAL A 114 -11.65 12.94 7.76
C VAL A 114 -12.62 11.89 7.21
N PRO A 115 -13.05 10.90 8.00
CA PRO A 115 -12.59 10.63 9.37
C PRO A 115 -11.14 10.17 9.42
N ALA A 116 -10.44 10.48 10.52
CA ALA A 116 -9.15 9.90 10.82
C ALA A 116 -9.29 8.40 11.13
N PRO A 117 -8.24 7.57 10.90
CA PRO A 117 -8.30 6.15 11.24
C PRO A 117 -8.42 5.95 12.76
N LEU A 118 -9.06 4.86 13.17
CA LEU A 118 -9.10 4.42 14.56
C LEU A 118 -7.76 3.82 15.00
N THR A 119 -7.11 3.08 14.10
CA THR A 119 -5.80 2.46 14.35
C THR A 119 -4.72 3.52 14.41
N ARG A 120 -3.92 3.51 15.48
CA ARG A 120 -2.82 4.47 15.68
C ARG A 120 -1.46 3.80 15.58
N PRO A 121 -0.44 4.46 15.02
CA PRO A 121 -0.51 5.79 14.38
C PRO A 121 -1.25 5.78 13.05
N ARG A 122 -1.44 4.61 12.43
CA ARG A 122 -2.11 4.37 11.15
C ARG A 122 -2.52 2.92 10.98
N PRO A 123 -3.42 2.56 10.05
CA PRO A 123 -3.62 1.18 9.63
C PRO A 123 -2.28 0.56 9.17
N PRO A 124 -1.99 -0.71 9.53
CA PRO A 124 -0.76 -1.36 9.13
C PRO A 124 -0.56 -1.36 7.61
N ILE A 125 0.66 -1.13 7.16
CA ILE A 125 1.05 -1.14 5.75
C ILE A 125 1.73 -2.46 5.42
N LEU A 126 1.24 -3.13 4.36
CA LEU A 126 1.85 -4.30 3.77
C LEU A 126 2.29 -3.97 2.35
N ILE A 127 3.57 -4.19 2.04
CA ILE A 127 4.09 -4.02 0.68
C ILE A 127 4.28 -5.39 0.02
N GLY A 128 3.74 -5.55 -1.19
CA GLY A 128 3.89 -6.77 -1.99
C GLY A 128 5.01 -6.68 -3.01
N GLY A 129 5.79 -7.75 -3.09
CA GLY A 129 6.90 -7.92 -4.01
C GLY A 129 8.18 -8.39 -3.32
N GLY A 130 9.14 -8.91 -4.09
CA GLY A 130 10.35 -9.54 -3.54
C GLY A 130 11.65 -8.96 -4.11
N GLY A 131 11.60 -7.78 -4.72
CA GLY A 131 12.80 -7.14 -5.30
C GLY A 131 13.76 -6.64 -4.22
N LEU A 132 14.98 -7.20 -4.18
CA LEU A 132 15.97 -6.99 -3.12
C LEU A 132 16.35 -5.52 -2.91
N ARG A 133 16.46 -4.75 -3.99
CA ARG A 133 16.97 -3.37 -3.92
C ARG A 133 15.89 -2.33 -3.64
N LYS A 134 14.77 -2.38 -4.37
CA LYS A 134 13.73 -1.33 -4.28
C LYS A 134 12.58 -1.74 -3.37
N THR A 135 12.03 -2.94 -3.57
CA THR A 135 10.85 -3.34 -2.78
C THR A 135 11.23 -3.47 -1.31
N LEU A 136 12.30 -4.20 -0.99
CA LEU A 136 12.69 -4.44 0.41
C LEU A 136 13.23 -3.19 1.09
N LEU A 137 13.80 -2.23 0.36
CA LEU A 137 14.13 -0.91 0.88
C LEU A 137 12.85 -0.15 1.32
N LEU A 138 11.82 -0.11 0.47
CA LEU A 138 10.56 0.52 0.84
C LEU A 138 9.84 -0.22 1.99
N VAL A 139 9.99 -1.54 2.05
CA VAL A 139 9.49 -2.33 3.19
C VAL A 139 10.18 -1.89 4.48
N ALA A 140 11.51 -1.80 4.50
CA ALA A 140 12.27 -1.38 5.68
C ALA A 140 11.87 0.01 6.16
N ARG A 141 11.66 0.95 5.23
CA ARG A 141 11.33 2.35 5.55
C ARG A 141 9.90 2.58 6.00
N TYR A 142 8.95 1.89 5.41
CA TYR A 142 7.54 2.32 5.47
C TYR A 142 6.57 1.26 5.95
N ALA A 143 6.93 -0.04 5.91
CA ALA A 143 5.96 -1.11 6.07
C ALA A 143 6.06 -1.83 7.42
N ASP A 144 4.92 -2.35 7.86
CA ASP A 144 4.81 -3.23 9.02
C ASP A 144 4.91 -4.71 8.62
N ALA A 145 4.72 -5.01 7.32
CA ALA A 145 4.77 -6.36 6.78
C ALA A 145 5.12 -6.36 5.29
N CYS A 146 5.62 -7.48 4.78
CA CYS A 146 5.80 -7.70 3.35
C CYS A 146 5.16 -9.02 2.90
N ASN A 147 4.72 -9.05 1.64
CA ASN A 147 4.29 -10.26 0.96
C ASN A 147 5.35 -10.64 -0.07
N LEU A 148 6.04 -11.74 0.20
CA LEU A 148 7.10 -12.28 -0.67
C LEU A 148 6.54 -13.42 -1.52
N PHE A 149 6.90 -13.42 -2.80
CA PHE A 149 6.75 -14.60 -3.65
C PHE A 149 7.99 -15.46 -3.49
N ALA A 150 7.86 -16.60 -2.86
CA ALA A 150 8.93 -17.56 -2.68
C ALA A 150 8.31 -18.98 -2.58
N SER A 151 8.98 -19.95 -3.16
CA SER A 151 8.54 -21.35 -3.21
C SER A 151 9.29 -22.21 -2.21
N SER A 152 10.40 -21.71 -1.66
CA SER A 152 11.23 -22.44 -0.70
C SER A 152 11.89 -21.53 0.34
N PRO A 153 12.35 -22.08 1.48
CA PRO A 153 13.12 -21.33 2.48
C PRO A 153 14.41 -20.71 1.90
N GLU A 154 15.07 -21.38 0.96
CA GLU A 154 16.30 -20.90 0.32
C GLU A 154 16.07 -19.65 -0.52
N GLU A 155 14.88 -19.50 -1.10
CA GLU A 155 14.47 -18.27 -1.81
C GLU A 155 14.10 -17.13 -0.85
N VAL A 156 13.72 -17.44 0.37
CA VAL A 156 13.36 -16.44 1.40
C VAL A 156 14.60 -15.88 2.09
N ALA A 157 15.58 -16.72 2.40
CA ALA A 157 16.76 -16.34 3.18
C ALA A 157 17.45 -15.07 2.66
N PRO A 158 17.85 -14.95 1.37
CA PRO A 158 18.51 -13.76 0.86
C PRO A 158 17.62 -12.50 0.90
N LYS A 159 16.29 -12.66 0.89
CA LYS A 159 15.34 -11.55 1.03
C LYS A 159 15.28 -11.04 2.46
N LEU A 160 15.35 -11.93 3.44
CA LEU A 160 15.42 -11.54 4.85
C LEU A 160 16.74 -10.85 5.18
N ASP A 161 17.86 -11.32 4.61
CA ASP A 161 19.16 -10.68 4.80
C ASP A 161 19.20 -9.28 4.20
N ALA A 162 18.66 -9.12 2.99
CA ALA A 162 18.53 -7.79 2.36
C ALA A 162 17.62 -6.87 3.19
N LEU A 163 16.53 -7.38 3.74
CA LEU A 163 15.63 -6.59 4.60
C LEU A 163 16.33 -6.14 5.88
N ARG A 164 17.09 -7.00 6.53
CA ARG A 164 17.91 -6.65 7.71
C ARG A 164 18.92 -5.56 7.37
N SER A 165 19.68 -5.75 6.27
CA SER A 165 20.68 -4.77 5.84
C SER A 165 20.07 -3.39 5.53
N HIS A 166 18.87 -3.34 4.95
CA HIS A 166 18.16 -2.08 4.72
C HIS A 166 17.68 -1.45 6.04
N GLY A 167 17.19 -2.25 6.99
CA GLY A 167 16.73 -1.76 8.29
C GLY A 167 17.86 -1.24 9.20
N GLU A 168 19.09 -1.75 9.06
CA GLU A 168 20.27 -1.26 9.79
C GLU A 168 20.83 0.04 9.21
N ALA A 169 20.48 0.37 7.96
CA ALA A 169 20.96 1.56 7.25
C ALA A 169 20.03 2.79 7.37
N GLU A 170 18.82 2.60 7.89
CA GLU A 170 17.81 3.65 8.13
C GLU A 170 17.86 4.15 9.56
#